data_cfa52d5f99226d6ffcf9618a1bd72120
#
_entry.id   cfa52d5f99226d6ffcf9618a1bd72120
#
_cell.length_a   1.000
_cell.length_b   1.000
_cell.length_c   1.000
_cell.angle_alpha   90.00
_cell.angle_beta   90.00
_cell.angle_gamma   90.00
#
_symmetry.space_group_name_H-M   'P 1'
#
loop_
_entity.id
_entity.type
_entity.pdbx_description
1 polymer ?
#
loop_
_entity_poly.entity_id
_entity_poly.type
_entity_poly.pdbx_seq_one_letter_code
_entity_poly.pdbx_strand_id
1 'polypeptide(L)'
;PFTSNKLKSILNVSSSDSTTENRIENSWYDIASKDTLLPVGHQIGKAELLFSKIEDETVQAQIDKLLATKKANEAANKAVEPQKETISFEDFTKLDLRVGTILEAEKMPKAKKLLVLKVDTGIDVRTIVSGIAESFTPEEVVGKKVTVLVNLAPRALRGVESQGMILMTETADGKLVFVNPDDANVNNGLHIS
;
A
#
# COMPACT_ATOMS: atom_id res chain seq x y z
N PRO A 1 -4.55 20.06 31.21
CA PRO A 1 -4.08 18.74 30.86
C PRO A 1 -3.63 17.96 32.09
N PHE A 2 -3.75 16.65 32.02
CA PHE A 2 -3.58 15.72 33.16
C PHE A 2 -2.26 15.88 33.93
N THR A 3 -1.15 16.02 33.22
CA THR A 3 0.20 16.15 33.82
C THR A 3 0.34 17.40 34.67
N SER A 4 -0.20 18.51 34.23
CA SER A 4 -0.20 19.78 34.96
C SER A 4 -1.00 19.66 36.26
N ASN A 5 -2.16 19.01 36.23
CA ASN A 5 -2.99 18.78 37.40
C ASN A 5 -2.31 17.81 38.38
N LYS A 6 -1.67 16.75 37.87
CA LYS A 6 -0.90 15.81 38.68
C LYS A 6 0.29 16.51 39.37
N LEU A 7 1.00 17.36 38.65
CA LEU A 7 2.09 18.17 39.21
C LEU A 7 1.60 19.10 40.32
N LYS A 8 0.47 19.81 40.11
CA LYS A 8 -0.15 20.64 41.13
C LYS A 8 -0.51 19.86 42.39
N SER A 9 -1.05 18.65 42.22
CA SER A 9 -1.35 17.74 43.34
C SER A 9 -0.10 17.31 44.09
N ILE A 10 1.00 16.97 43.38
CA ILE A 10 2.28 16.61 44.00
C ILE A 10 2.88 17.81 44.76
N LEU A 11 2.80 18.97 44.20
CA LEU A 11 3.27 20.22 44.84
C LEU A 11 2.32 20.73 45.92
N ASN A 12 1.18 20.06 46.15
CA ASN A 12 0.14 20.45 47.09
C ASN A 12 -0.32 21.90 46.89
N VAL A 13 -0.40 22.35 45.62
CA VAL A 13 -0.89 23.66 45.19
C VAL A 13 -2.30 23.46 44.71
N SER A 14 -3.28 23.56 45.58
CA SER A 14 -4.69 23.53 45.22
C SER A 14 -5.18 24.90 44.76
N SER A 15 -6.00 24.94 43.68
CA SER A 15 -6.64 26.14 43.16
C SER A 15 -7.89 26.57 43.94
N SER A 16 -8.15 25.97 45.09
CA SER A 16 -9.44 26.07 45.81
C SER A 16 -9.41 26.72 47.19
N ASP A 17 -8.31 27.29 47.65
CA ASP A 17 -8.38 28.07 48.86
C ASP A 17 -8.72 29.52 48.55
N SER A 18 -10.00 29.86 48.84
CA SER A 18 -10.60 31.18 48.70
C SER A 18 -10.20 32.14 49.81
N THR A 19 -9.09 31.95 50.50
CA THR A 19 -8.52 32.90 51.43
C THR A 19 -7.44 33.71 50.74
N THR A 20 -7.61 35.00 50.78
CA THR A 20 -7.03 36.08 49.98
C THR A 20 -5.49 36.21 50.02
N GLU A 21 -4.74 35.33 50.69
CA GLU A 21 -3.29 35.50 50.91
C GLU A 21 -2.39 34.50 50.15
N ASN A 22 -2.92 33.43 49.55
CA ASN A 22 -2.12 32.41 48.85
C ASN A 22 -2.56 32.07 47.42
N ARG A 23 -3.17 33.08 46.74
CA ARG A 23 -3.50 32.95 45.34
C ARG A 23 -2.24 33.09 44.50
N ILE A 24 -1.58 31.97 44.19
CA ILE A 24 -0.65 31.96 43.09
C ILE A 24 -1.48 32.11 41.82
N GLU A 25 -1.66 33.34 41.39
CA GLU A 25 -2.24 33.62 40.09
C GLU A 25 -1.31 33.01 39.05
N ASN A 26 -1.80 31.97 38.32
CA ASN A 26 -1.06 31.17 37.38
C ASN A 26 -0.73 31.93 36.08
N SER A 27 -0.34 33.19 36.19
CA SER A 27 0.19 33.97 35.07
C SER A 27 1.70 33.66 34.93
N TRP A 28 2.16 33.45 33.72
CA TRP A 28 3.60 33.36 33.42
C TRP A 28 4.37 34.58 33.94
N TYR A 29 3.72 35.74 34.02
CA TYR A 29 4.29 36.97 34.58
C TYR A 29 4.55 36.85 36.07
N ASP A 30 3.65 36.22 36.82
CA ASP A 30 3.81 36.04 38.26
C ASP A 30 4.92 35.02 38.57
N ILE A 31 5.06 34.00 37.73
CA ILE A 31 6.13 33.02 37.86
C ILE A 31 7.50 33.65 37.55
N ALA A 32 7.57 34.50 36.52
CA ALA A 32 8.83 35.14 36.11
C ALA A 32 9.29 36.27 37.04
N SER A 33 8.38 36.83 37.85
CA SER A 33 8.66 37.99 38.73
C SER A 33 8.97 37.61 40.19
N LYS A 34 8.86 36.34 40.58
CA LYS A 34 9.08 35.86 41.95
C LYS A 34 10.32 34.97 42.05
N ASP A 35 11.21 35.29 42.97
CA ASP A 35 12.40 34.48 43.25
C ASP A 35 12.05 33.15 43.91
N THR A 36 10.90 33.03 44.56
CA THR A 36 10.39 31.82 45.19
C THR A 36 8.90 31.66 44.92
N LEU A 37 8.51 30.51 44.38
CA LEU A 37 7.13 30.16 44.04
C LEU A 37 6.36 29.54 45.21
N LEU A 38 7.11 28.88 46.11
CA LEU A 38 6.54 28.22 47.28
C LEU A 38 7.14 28.82 48.57
N PRO A 39 6.34 29.07 49.61
CA PRO A 39 6.84 29.63 50.86
C PRO A 39 7.78 28.66 51.56
N VAL A 40 8.67 29.18 52.40
CA VAL A 40 9.58 28.35 53.24
C VAL A 40 8.73 27.52 54.19
N GLY A 41 9.01 26.20 54.21
CA GLY A 41 8.25 25.24 55.00
C GLY A 41 7.00 24.65 54.31
N HIS A 42 6.73 25.00 53.04
CA HIS A 42 5.65 24.38 52.30
C HIS A 42 5.78 22.89 52.21
N GLN A 43 4.74 22.15 52.57
CA GLN A 43 4.72 20.70 52.55
C GLN A 43 4.27 20.22 51.13
N ILE A 44 5.17 19.57 50.46
CA ILE A 44 4.87 18.90 49.19
C ILE A 44 4.27 17.52 49.42
N GLY A 45 3.42 17.07 48.52
CA GLY A 45 2.83 15.75 48.57
C GLY A 45 3.83 14.63 48.24
N LYS A 46 3.35 13.41 48.14
CA LYS A 46 4.16 12.25 47.78
C LYS A 46 4.68 12.38 46.36
N ALA A 47 5.99 12.26 46.17
CA ALA A 47 6.60 12.25 44.85
C ALA A 47 6.15 11.04 44.05
N GLU A 48 5.64 11.30 42.85
CA GLU A 48 5.25 10.29 41.88
C GLU A 48 5.85 10.60 40.53
N LEU A 49 6.14 9.57 39.75
CA LEU A 49 6.59 9.74 38.37
C LEU A 49 5.48 10.37 37.51
N LEU A 50 5.77 11.51 36.89
CA LEU A 50 4.85 12.19 35.97
C LEU A 50 4.77 11.51 34.62
N PHE A 51 5.85 10.87 34.22
CA PHE A 51 5.99 10.18 32.94
C PHE A 51 6.56 8.78 33.18
N SER A 52 6.02 7.81 32.48
CA SER A 52 6.62 6.48 32.37
C SER A 52 7.44 6.40 31.09
N LYS A 53 8.54 5.62 31.13
CA LYS A 53 9.28 5.28 29.92
C LYS A 53 8.33 4.53 28.97
N ILE A 54 8.33 4.91 27.71
CA ILE A 54 7.61 4.17 26.68
C ILE A 54 8.51 2.99 26.28
N GLU A 55 8.01 1.79 26.45
CA GLU A 55 8.74 0.58 26.07
C GLU A 55 8.86 0.46 24.55
N ASP A 56 9.98 -0.11 24.09
CA ASP A 56 10.31 -0.20 22.66
C ASP A 56 9.24 -0.98 21.87
N GLU A 57 8.60 -1.97 22.49
CA GLU A 57 7.48 -2.71 21.88
C GLU A 57 6.28 -1.81 21.56
N THR A 58 5.97 -0.86 22.45
CA THR A 58 4.88 0.10 22.22
C THR A 58 5.21 1.06 21.06
N VAL A 59 6.48 1.47 20.98
CA VAL A 59 6.97 2.30 19.87
C VAL A 59 6.89 1.52 18.57
N GLN A 60 7.34 0.27 18.54
CA GLN A 60 7.30 -0.57 17.35
C GLN A 60 5.87 -0.82 16.89
N ALA A 61 4.94 -1.10 17.78
CA ALA A 61 3.52 -1.26 17.44
C ALA A 61 2.92 -0.02 16.78
N GLN A 62 3.33 1.20 17.20
CA GLN A 62 2.90 2.44 16.56
C GLN A 62 3.54 2.65 15.19
N ILE A 63 4.81 2.29 15.04
CA ILE A 63 5.51 2.32 13.74
C ILE A 63 4.82 1.38 12.75
N ASP A 64 4.53 0.16 13.15
CA ASP A 64 3.87 -0.83 12.30
C ASP A 64 2.46 -0.36 11.88
N LYS A 65 1.71 0.23 12.79
CA LYS A 65 0.41 0.83 12.51
C LYS A 65 0.52 1.98 11.51
N LEU A 66 1.51 2.86 11.67
CA LEU A 66 1.75 3.97 10.74
C LEU A 66 2.13 3.48 9.35
N LEU A 67 3.00 2.46 9.27
CA LEU A 67 3.41 1.84 8.01
C LEU A 67 2.22 1.18 7.30
N ALA A 68 1.38 0.47 8.04
CA ALA A 68 0.15 -0.13 7.50
C ALA A 68 -0.82 0.94 6.98
N THR A 69 -1.03 2.02 7.74
CA THR A 69 -1.89 3.14 7.33
C THR A 69 -1.31 3.87 6.10
N LYS A 70 0.01 4.08 6.07
CA LYS A 70 0.69 4.67 4.91
C LYS A 70 0.47 3.83 3.66
N LYS A 71 0.70 2.53 3.75
CA LYS A 71 0.49 1.59 2.64
C LYS A 71 -0.97 1.57 2.16
N ALA A 72 -1.93 1.59 3.10
CA ALA A 72 -3.35 1.66 2.77
C ALA A 72 -3.72 2.98 2.08
N ASN A 73 -3.18 4.10 2.53
CA ASN A 73 -3.42 5.42 1.91
C ASN A 73 -2.75 5.54 0.53
N GLU A 74 -1.55 5.01 0.35
CA GLU A 74 -0.88 4.96 -0.96
C GLU A 74 -1.68 4.11 -1.95
N ALA A 75 -2.24 2.98 -1.50
CA ALA A 75 -3.12 2.13 -2.30
C ALA A 75 -4.42 2.86 -2.67
N ALA A 76 -5.04 3.56 -1.72
CA ALA A 76 -6.27 4.33 -1.94
C ALA A 76 -6.05 5.58 -2.82
N ASN A 77 -4.86 6.19 -2.76
CA ASN A 77 -4.48 7.38 -3.53
C ASN A 77 -3.80 7.05 -4.87
N LYS A 78 -3.73 5.79 -5.28
CA LYS A 78 -3.26 5.44 -6.61
C LYS A 78 -4.24 6.08 -7.60
N ALA A 79 -3.89 7.28 -8.07
CA ALA A 79 -4.72 8.04 -8.98
C ALA A 79 -4.99 7.19 -10.23
N VAL A 80 -6.25 7.04 -10.57
CA VAL A 80 -6.64 6.43 -11.84
C VAL A 80 -6.02 7.29 -12.95
N GLU A 81 -5.29 6.67 -13.87
CA GLU A 81 -4.72 7.39 -15.01
C GLU A 81 -5.83 8.14 -15.77
N PRO A 82 -5.56 9.35 -16.23
CA PRO A 82 -6.55 10.09 -16.99
C PRO A 82 -6.91 9.33 -18.28
N GLN A 83 -8.13 9.51 -18.71
CA GLN A 83 -8.59 8.93 -19.98
C GLN A 83 -7.66 9.37 -21.13
N LYS A 84 -7.22 8.42 -21.94
CA LYS A 84 -6.47 8.68 -23.18
C LYS A 84 -7.35 9.32 -24.23
N GLU A 85 -6.71 9.79 -25.29
CA GLU A 85 -7.43 10.34 -26.44
C GLU A 85 -8.45 9.35 -27.01
N THR A 86 -9.57 9.88 -27.47
CA THR A 86 -10.63 9.09 -28.14
C THR A 86 -10.10 8.42 -29.39
N ILE A 87 -10.36 7.13 -29.54
CA ILE A 87 -10.11 6.37 -30.77
C ILE A 87 -11.44 6.09 -31.48
N SER A 88 -11.39 5.85 -32.78
CA SER A 88 -12.57 5.42 -33.55
C SER A 88 -12.91 3.95 -33.24
N PHE A 89 -14.16 3.57 -33.48
CA PHE A 89 -14.55 2.16 -33.43
C PHE A 89 -13.76 1.29 -34.41
N GLU A 90 -13.42 1.84 -35.57
CA GLU A 90 -12.59 1.18 -36.57
C GLU A 90 -11.16 0.90 -36.07
N ASP A 91 -10.61 1.76 -35.23
CA ASP A 91 -9.30 1.51 -34.62
C ASP A 91 -9.38 0.42 -33.54
N PHE A 92 -10.47 0.37 -32.77
CA PHE A 92 -10.72 -0.71 -31.84
C PHE A 92 -10.87 -2.07 -32.51
N THR A 93 -11.62 -2.14 -33.63
CA THR A 93 -11.84 -3.40 -34.35
C THR A 93 -10.59 -3.96 -35.05
N LYS A 94 -9.51 -3.19 -35.14
CA LYS A 94 -8.20 -3.71 -35.56
C LYS A 94 -7.52 -4.59 -34.55
N LEU A 95 -7.94 -4.54 -33.27
CA LEU A 95 -7.37 -5.39 -32.22
C LEU A 95 -8.00 -6.79 -32.30
N ASP A 96 -7.17 -7.81 -32.38
CA ASP A 96 -7.62 -9.21 -32.28
C ASP A 96 -7.36 -9.72 -30.87
N LEU A 97 -8.36 -9.58 -29.99
CA LEU A 97 -8.32 -10.05 -28.63
C LEU A 97 -9.00 -11.41 -28.54
N ARG A 98 -8.30 -12.41 -28.00
CA ARG A 98 -8.81 -13.79 -27.87
C ARG A 98 -8.58 -14.38 -26.51
N VAL A 99 -9.43 -15.32 -26.18
CA VAL A 99 -9.25 -16.18 -25.00
C VAL A 99 -8.17 -17.22 -25.31
N GLY A 100 -7.21 -17.37 -24.42
CA GLY A 100 -6.18 -18.39 -24.49
C GLY A 100 -6.00 -19.11 -23.16
N THR A 101 -5.22 -20.20 -23.18
CA THR A 101 -4.82 -20.93 -21.99
C THR A 101 -3.30 -21.05 -21.92
N ILE A 102 -2.71 -20.77 -20.78
CA ILE A 102 -1.27 -20.96 -20.57
C ILE A 102 -0.99 -22.46 -20.41
N LEU A 103 -0.23 -23.01 -21.35
CA LEU A 103 0.16 -24.44 -21.34
C LEU A 103 1.42 -24.67 -20.55
N GLU A 104 2.42 -23.80 -20.74
CA GLU A 104 3.73 -23.90 -20.10
C GLU A 104 4.19 -22.53 -19.65
N ALA A 105 4.98 -22.48 -18.59
CA ALA A 105 5.59 -21.26 -18.08
C ALA A 105 6.99 -21.54 -17.55
N GLU A 106 7.96 -20.72 -17.93
CA GLU A 106 9.34 -20.83 -17.47
C GLU A 106 9.89 -19.46 -17.07
N LYS A 107 10.80 -19.44 -16.08
CA LYS A 107 11.54 -18.22 -15.75
C LYS A 107 12.56 -17.91 -16.82
N MET A 108 12.55 -16.67 -17.31
CA MET A 108 13.54 -16.25 -18.30
C MET A 108 14.94 -16.20 -17.67
N PRO A 109 15.95 -16.87 -18.27
CA PRO A 109 17.34 -16.76 -17.81
C PRO A 109 17.80 -15.30 -17.81
N LYS A 110 18.49 -14.88 -16.76
CA LYS A 110 19.04 -13.52 -16.61
C LYS A 110 17.99 -12.37 -16.55
N ALA A 111 16.71 -12.68 -16.33
CA ALA A 111 15.66 -11.68 -16.18
C ALA A 111 14.72 -12.03 -15.02
N LYS A 112 14.94 -11.43 -13.86
CA LYS A 112 14.20 -11.74 -12.62
C LYS A 112 12.69 -11.47 -12.70
N LYS A 113 12.28 -10.57 -13.60
CA LYS A 113 10.88 -10.10 -13.72
C LYS A 113 10.08 -10.77 -14.82
N LEU A 114 10.72 -11.58 -15.68
CA LEU A 114 10.10 -12.10 -16.89
C LEU A 114 9.82 -13.60 -16.80
N LEU A 115 8.61 -13.98 -17.22
CA LEU A 115 8.25 -15.36 -17.54
C LEU A 115 8.11 -15.51 -19.06
N VAL A 116 8.55 -16.64 -19.58
CA VAL A 116 8.28 -17.11 -20.93
C VAL A 116 7.11 -18.08 -20.84
N LEU A 117 6.04 -17.77 -21.55
CA LEU A 117 4.79 -18.51 -21.51
C LEU A 117 4.52 -19.12 -22.87
N LYS A 118 4.06 -20.37 -22.91
CA LYS A 118 3.41 -20.96 -24.08
C LYS A 118 1.91 -20.91 -23.91
N VAL A 119 1.24 -20.23 -24.81
CA VAL A 119 -0.19 -19.96 -24.71
C VAL A 119 -0.89 -20.54 -25.94
N ASP A 120 -1.84 -21.42 -25.68
CA ASP A 120 -2.79 -21.89 -26.69
C ASP A 120 -3.84 -20.81 -26.91
N THR A 121 -3.83 -20.19 -28.08
CA THR A 121 -4.74 -19.13 -28.47
C THR A 121 -5.99 -19.63 -29.22
N GLY A 122 -6.13 -20.96 -29.34
CA GLY A 122 -7.19 -21.58 -30.14
C GLY A 122 -6.96 -21.50 -31.65
N ILE A 123 -6.02 -20.69 -32.11
CA ILE A 123 -5.55 -20.62 -33.52
C ILE A 123 -4.22 -21.39 -33.63
N ASP A 124 -3.33 -21.15 -32.68
CA ASP A 124 -1.98 -21.68 -32.61
C ASP A 124 -1.47 -21.65 -31.16
N VAL A 125 -0.29 -22.21 -30.94
CA VAL A 125 0.43 -22.09 -29.69
C VAL A 125 1.56 -21.08 -29.85
N ARG A 126 1.52 -20.01 -29.05
CA ARG A 126 2.48 -18.91 -29.16
C ARG A 126 3.36 -18.78 -27.93
N THR A 127 4.57 -18.31 -28.17
CA THR A 127 5.46 -17.88 -27.10
C THR A 127 5.18 -16.42 -26.77
N ILE A 128 4.87 -16.14 -25.50
CA ILE A 128 4.61 -14.79 -25.01
C ILE A 128 5.50 -14.53 -23.80
N VAL A 129 6.23 -13.42 -23.81
CA VAL A 129 7.07 -12.99 -22.69
C VAL A 129 6.31 -11.94 -21.90
N SER A 130 6.15 -12.19 -20.61
CA SER A 130 5.39 -11.31 -19.71
C SER A 130 6.17 -10.94 -18.44
N GLY A 131 6.02 -9.71 -17.96
CA GLY A 131 6.69 -9.14 -16.79
C GLY A 131 6.08 -9.53 -15.44
N ILE A 132 5.67 -10.79 -15.28
CA ILE A 132 4.84 -11.26 -14.16
C ILE A 132 5.58 -12.10 -13.12
N ALA A 133 6.88 -12.33 -13.29
CA ALA A 133 7.66 -13.23 -12.42
C ALA A 133 7.82 -12.74 -10.95
N GLU A 134 7.49 -11.47 -10.67
CA GLU A 134 7.44 -10.94 -9.31
C GLU A 134 6.08 -11.19 -8.63
N SER A 135 5.02 -11.40 -9.42
CA SER A 135 3.66 -11.61 -8.92
C SER A 135 3.21 -13.07 -8.97
N PHE A 136 3.81 -13.88 -9.83
CA PHE A 136 3.42 -15.27 -10.05
C PHE A 136 4.62 -16.19 -10.22
N THR A 137 4.49 -17.41 -9.70
CA THR A 137 5.40 -18.52 -10.06
C THR A 137 4.95 -19.20 -11.35
N PRO A 138 5.85 -19.88 -12.09
CA PRO A 138 5.48 -20.63 -13.30
C PRO A 138 4.32 -21.60 -13.06
N GLU A 139 4.35 -22.32 -11.94
CA GLU A 139 3.36 -23.35 -11.58
C GLU A 139 1.96 -22.76 -11.34
N GLU A 140 1.90 -21.52 -10.83
CA GLU A 140 0.63 -20.84 -10.54
C GLU A 140 -0.11 -20.35 -11.79
N VAL A 141 0.60 -20.16 -12.89
CA VAL A 141 0.01 -19.60 -14.12
C VAL A 141 -0.38 -20.66 -15.13
N VAL A 142 0.23 -21.85 -15.08
CA VAL A 142 -0.13 -22.96 -15.98
C VAL A 142 -1.58 -23.37 -15.76
N GLY A 143 -2.31 -23.57 -16.87
CA GLY A 143 -3.72 -23.92 -16.90
C GLY A 143 -4.68 -22.73 -16.76
N LYS A 144 -4.19 -21.50 -16.48
CA LYS A 144 -5.06 -20.34 -16.38
C LYS A 144 -5.52 -19.84 -17.74
N LYS A 145 -6.79 -19.42 -17.78
CA LYS A 145 -7.34 -18.67 -18.91
C LYS A 145 -6.82 -17.24 -18.87
N VAL A 146 -6.55 -16.69 -20.04
CA VAL A 146 -6.01 -15.34 -20.21
C VAL A 146 -6.60 -14.68 -21.47
N THR A 147 -6.68 -13.37 -21.45
CA THR A 147 -6.98 -12.58 -22.65
C THR A 147 -5.68 -12.21 -23.34
N VAL A 148 -5.58 -12.53 -24.63
CA VAL A 148 -4.38 -12.33 -25.44
C VAL A 148 -4.68 -11.44 -26.63
N LEU A 149 -3.85 -10.40 -26.80
CA LEU A 149 -3.80 -9.65 -28.07
C LEU A 149 -2.89 -10.43 -29.03
N VAL A 150 -3.50 -11.04 -30.05
CA VAL A 150 -2.82 -12.00 -30.94
C VAL A 150 -2.24 -11.36 -32.20
N ASN A 151 -2.72 -10.21 -32.62
CA ASN A 151 -2.24 -9.53 -33.84
C ASN A 151 -1.20 -8.43 -33.55
N LEU A 152 -0.56 -8.47 -32.41
CA LEU A 152 0.55 -7.58 -32.12
C LEU A 152 1.82 -8.03 -32.86
N ALA A 153 2.56 -7.09 -33.43
CA ALA A 153 3.82 -7.41 -34.08
C ALA A 153 4.81 -8.11 -33.13
N PRO A 154 5.47 -9.18 -33.56
CA PRO A 154 6.43 -9.90 -32.73
C PRO A 154 7.53 -8.98 -32.20
N ARG A 155 7.93 -9.16 -30.95
CA ARG A 155 8.99 -8.39 -30.31
C ARG A 155 10.00 -9.28 -29.61
N ALA A 156 11.29 -9.08 -29.93
CA ALA A 156 12.36 -9.80 -29.24
C ALA A 156 12.63 -9.16 -27.85
N LEU A 157 12.49 -9.95 -26.81
CA LEU A 157 12.77 -9.60 -25.42
C LEU A 157 13.87 -10.53 -24.87
N ARG A 158 15.05 -9.97 -24.62
CA ARG A 158 16.21 -10.74 -24.10
C ARG A 158 16.55 -12.01 -24.92
N GLY A 159 16.33 -11.96 -26.24
CA GLY A 159 16.64 -13.09 -27.13
C GLY A 159 15.48 -14.10 -27.35
N VAL A 160 14.35 -13.89 -26.70
CA VAL A 160 13.13 -14.67 -26.94
C VAL A 160 12.13 -13.77 -27.65
N GLU A 161 11.55 -14.26 -28.75
CA GLU A 161 10.52 -13.57 -29.49
C GLU A 161 9.14 -13.75 -28.82
N SER A 162 8.52 -12.63 -28.45
CA SER A 162 7.15 -12.59 -27.93
C SER A 162 6.18 -12.30 -29.08
N GLN A 163 5.20 -13.19 -29.29
CA GLN A 163 4.26 -13.17 -30.42
C GLN A 163 2.84 -12.78 -29.97
N GLY A 164 2.72 -11.83 -29.09
CA GLY A 164 1.48 -11.32 -28.54
C GLY A 164 1.67 -10.71 -27.16
N MET A 165 0.55 -10.31 -26.55
CA MET A 165 0.54 -9.71 -25.22
C MET A 165 -0.65 -10.23 -24.40
N ILE A 166 -0.41 -10.62 -23.17
CA ILE A 166 -1.46 -10.97 -22.20
C ILE A 166 -1.95 -9.70 -21.53
N LEU A 167 -3.26 -9.50 -21.44
CA LEU A 167 -3.85 -8.36 -20.76
C LEU A 167 -3.87 -8.58 -19.26
N MET A 168 -3.43 -7.58 -18.54
CA MET A 168 -3.36 -7.58 -17.09
C MET A 168 -3.74 -6.24 -16.52
N THR A 169 -4.18 -6.24 -15.28
CA THR A 169 -4.36 -5.04 -14.48
C THR A 169 -3.54 -5.14 -13.19
N GLU A 170 -3.32 -4.03 -12.55
CA GLU A 170 -2.60 -3.94 -11.29
C GLU A 170 -3.56 -3.55 -10.18
N THR A 171 -3.58 -4.31 -9.10
CA THR A 171 -4.38 -4.01 -7.91
C THR A 171 -3.79 -2.80 -7.16
N ALA A 172 -4.54 -2.24 -6.21
CA ALA A 172 -4.12 -1.09 -5.42
C ALA A 172 -2.81 -1.33 -4.63
N ASP A 173 -2.53 -2.56 -4.23
CA ASP A 173 -1.31 -3.00 -3.55
C ASP A 173 -0.16 -3.37 -4.50
N GLY A 174 -0.32 -3.11 -5.80
CA GLY A 174 0.74 -3.33 -6.81
C GLY A 174 0.86 -4.76 -7.33
N LYS A 175 -0.09 -5.63 -7.01
CA LYS A 175 -0.10 -7.02 -7.51
C LYS A 175 -0.76 -7.07 -8.88
N LEU A 176 -0.11 -7.76 -9.83
CA LEU A 176 -0.68 -8.00 -11.15
C LEU A 176 -1.79 -9.05 -11.09
N VAL A 177 -2.84 -8.85 -11.87
CA VAL A 177 -3.99 -9.77 -12.01
C VAL A 177 -4.32 -9.91 -13.49
N PHE A 178 -4.61 -11.13 -13.93
CA PHE A 178 -5.03 -11.38 -15.30
C PHE A 178 -6.44 -10.81 -15.57
N VAL A 179 -6.60 -10.19 -16.71
CA VAL A 179 -7.91 -9.86 -17.26
C VAL A 179 -8.37 -11.07 -18.07
N ASN A 180 -9.27 -11.87 -17.53
CA ASN A 180 -9.72 -13.13 -18.10
C ASN A 180 -11.23 -13.28 -17.99
N PRO A 181 -11.86 -14.12 -18.82
CA PRO A 181 -13.26 -14.49 -18.64
C PRO A 181 -13.49 -15.13 -17.27
N ASP A 182 -14.60 -14.81 -16.65
CA ASP A 182 -14.98 -15.36 -15.34
C ASP A 182 -15.40 -16.83 -15.45
N ASP A 183 -16.00 -17.24 -16.59
CA ASP A 183 -16.35 -18.64 -16.86
C ASP A 183 -15.16 -19.43 -17.38
N ALA A 184 -14.76 -20.46 -16.62
CA ALA A 184 -13.68 -21.36 -16.99
C ALA A 184 -14.00 -22.27 -18.21
N ASN A 185 -15.27 -22.41 -18.57
CA ASN A 185 -15.71 -23.23 -19.73
C ASN A 185 -15.61 -22.52 -21.06
N VAL A 186 -15.16 -21.26 -21.08
CA VAL A 186 -14.94 -20.51 -22.33
C VAL A 186 -13.83 -21.18 -23.15
N ASN A 187 -14.11 -21.50 -24.40
CA ASN A 187 -13.15 -22.12 -25.29
C ASN A 187 -12.03 -21.15 -25.71
N ASN A 188 -10.84 -21.70 -25.96
CA ASN A 188 -9.74 -20.92 -26.54
C ASN A 188 -10.11 -20.46 -27.95
N GLY A 189 -9.59 -19.32 -28.34
CA GLY A 189 -9.81 -18.73 -29.68
C GLY A 189 -11.07 -17.89 -29.83
N LEU A 190 -11.96 -17.87 -28.85
CA LEU A 190 -13.12 -16.98 -28.89
C LEU A 190 -12.67 -15.52 -28.85
N HIS A 191 -13.24 -14.74 -29.75
CA HIS A 191 -12.95 -13.32 -29.89
C HIS A 191 -13.60 -12.53 -28.75
N ILE A 192 -12.91 -11.54 -28.25
CA ILE A 192 -13.38 -10.59 -27.23
C ILE A 192 -13.68 -9.27 -27.95
N SER A 193 -14.91 -8.84 -27.91
CA SER A 193 -15.43 -7.64 -28.57
C SER A 193 -16.11 -6.71 -27.58
#